data_82409764181e66ac8629eb8673abeb90
#
_entry.id   82409764181e66ac8629eb8673abeb90
#
_cell.length_a   1.000
_cell.length_b   1.000
_cell.length_c   1.000
_cell.angle_alpha   90.00
_cell.angle_beta   90.00
_cell.angle_gamma   90.00
#
_symmetry.space_group_name_H-M   'P 1'
#
loop_
_entity.id
_entity.type
_entity.pdbx_description
1 polymer ?
#
loop_
_entity_poly.entity_id
_entity_poly.type
_entity_poly.pdbx_seq_one_letter_code
_entity_poly.pdbx_strand_id
1 'polypeptide(L)'
;MFKRLFAIFILLFCTQQVFAKEIAVQITPAHVYKTSNNGIKEGDFIEFVTVYDIANFKKGTTVIGLVTEVVENGFGGRVATVYIEQFKLNKNKNLKGIVYQKGNTHPIFFEYFGNVDDSSLGFSPIRGGEAFLRPHKDIFTLYLEVKEWKNFY
;
A
#
# COMPACT_ATOMS: atom_id res chain seq x y z
N MET A 1 -35.77 36.63 -26.71
CA MET A 1 -36.12 35.84 -25.52
C MET A 1 -35.38 34.52 -25.45
N PHE A 2 -35.27 33.74 -26.50
CA PHE A 2 -34.60 32.43 -26.52
C PHE A 2 -33.11 32.44 -26.13
N LYS A 3 -32.34 33.44 -26.52
CA LYS A 3 -30.90 33.51 -26.18
C LYS A 3 -30.61 33.71 -24.70
N ARG A 4 -31.50 34.37 -23.96
CA ARG A 4 -31.35 34.57 -22.52
C ARG A 4 -31.73 33.32 -21.72
N LEU A 5 -32.71 32.54 -22.14
CA LEU A 5 -33.08 31.26 -21.55
C LEU A 5 -31.98 30.22 -21.71
N PHE A 6 -31.30 30.19 -22.87
CA PHE A 6 -30.21 29.26 -23.16
C PHE A 6 -28.97 29.54 -22.29
N ALA A 7 -28.67 30.83 -22.05
CA ALA A 7 -27.56 31.23 -21.18
C ALA A 7 -27.81 30.84 -19.70
N ILE A 8 -29.07 30.96 -19.24
CA ILE A 8 -29.45 30.54 -17.86
C ILE A 8 -29.39 29.02 -17.72
N PHE A 9 -29.73 28.25 -18.75
CA PHE A 9 -29.67 26.80 -18.76
C PHE A 9 -28.20 26.28 -18.71
N ILE A 10 -27.29 26.95 -19.43
CA ILE A 10 -25.85 26.61 -19.36
C ILE A 10 -25.25 26.95 -17.98
N LEU A 11 -25.66 28.05 -17.36
CA LEU A 11 -25.19 28.45 -16.03
C LEU A 11 -25.68 27.47 -14.96
N LEU A 12 -26.88 26.91 -15.08
CA LEU A 12 -27.39 25.88 -14.16
C LEU A 12 -26.67 24.52 -14.28
N PHE A 13 -26.15 24.19 -15.47
CA PHE A 13 -25.38 22.95 -15.68
C PHE A 13 -23.93 23.03 -15.18
N CYS A 14 -23.35 24.24 -15.04
CA CYS A 14 -21.96 24.43 -14.59
C CYS A 14 -21.77 24.34 -13.06
N THR A 15 -22.83 24.17 -12.26
CA THR A 15 -22.71 24.23 -10.79
C THR A 15 -22.63 22.86 -10.11
N GLN A 16 -22.62 21.75 -10.84
CA GLN A 16 -22.39 20.43 -10.25
C GLN A 16 -20.89 20.14 -10.16
N GLN A 17 -20.24 20.69 -9.16
CA GLN A 17 -18.87 20.29 -8.83
C GLN A 17 -18.92 19.01 -8.01
N VAL A 18 -18.39 17.93 -8.56
CA VAL A 18 -18.15 16.67 -7.83
C VAL A 18 -16.85 16.85 -7.05
N PHE A 19 -16.96 17.00 -5.75
CA PHE A 19 -15.79 16.97 -4.87
C PHE A 19 -15.49 15.51 -4.50
N ALA A 20 -14.32 15.02 -4.92
CA ALA A 20 -13.80 13.75 -4.44
C ALA A 20 -13.17 14.00 -3.06
N LYS A 21 -13.73 13.38 -2.02
CA LYS A 21 -13.14 13.39 -0.69
C LYS A 21 -12.39 12.08 -0.48
N GLU A 22 -11.12 12.18 -0.14
CA GLU A 22 -10.33 11.01 0.22
C GLU A 22 -10.42 10.76 1.73
N ILE A 23 -10.74 9.52 2.10
CA ILE A 23 -10.79 9.07 3.48
C ILE A 23 -9.61 8.13 3.72
N ALA A 24 -8.78 8.44 4.72
CA ALA A 24 -7.67 7.58 5.11
C ALA A 24 -8.19 6.28 5.74
N VAL A 25 -7.68 5.16 5.27
CA VAL A 25 -8.02 3.80 5.68
C VAL A 25 -6.78 3.13 6.24
N GLN A 26 -6.73 2.89 7.54
CA GLN A 26 -5.64 2.14 8.13
C GLN A 26 -5.92 0.65 8.08
N ILE A 27 -4.94 -0.10 7.58
CA ILE A 27 -5.01 -1.55 7.42
C ILE A 27 -3.82 -2.23 8.11
N THR A 28 -4.01 -3.46 8.54
CA THR A 28 -2.96 -4.34 9.05
C THR A 28 -3.10 -5.72 8.40
N PRO A 29 -2.00 -6.47 8.17
CA PRO A 29 -2.10 -7.83 7.65
C PRO A 29 -3.01 -8.71 8.51
N ALA A 30 -3.83 -9.57 7.88
CA ALA A 30 -4.67 -10.53 8.59
C ALA A 30 -3.85 -11.67 9.19
N HIS A 31 -2.78 -12.07 8.50
CA HIS A 31 -1.88 -13.15 8.88
C HIS A 31 -0.42 -12.70 8.81
N VAL A 32 0.49 -13.53 9.31
CA VAL A 32 1.93 -13.31 9.11
C VAL A 32 2.32 -13.80 7.73
N TYR A 33 2.84 -12.91 6.91
CA TYR A 33 3.41 -13.22 5.60
C TYR A 33 4.91 -12.93 5.59
N LYS A 34 5.68 -13.68 4.80
CA LYS A 34 7.13 -13.53 4.68
C LYS A 34 7.61 -13.82 3.26
N THR A 35 8.76 -13.29 2.89
CA THR A 35 9.38 -13.45 1.54
C THR A 35 10.35 -14.63 1.45
N SER A 36 10.29 -15.60 2.36
CA SER A 36 11.17 -16.78 2.29
C SER A 36 10.68 -17.82 1.28
N ASN A 37 11.52 -18.84 1.03
CA ASN A 37 11.17 -20.01 0.19
C ASN A 37 9.78 -20.54 0.57
N ASN A 38 8.86 -20.61 -0.40
CA ASN A 38 7.43 -20.88 -0.23
C ASN A 38 6.61 -19.75 0.46
N GLY A 39 7.18 -18.55 0.57
CA GLY A 39 6.46 -17.36 1.04
C GLY A 39 5.71 -16.62 -0.05
N ILE A 40 5.55 -15.30 0.15
CA ILE A 40 4.89 -14.39 -0.80
C ILE A 40 5.57 -14.44 -2.16
N LYS A 41 4.76 -14.51 -3.22
CA LYS A 41 5.20 -14.43 -4.61
C LYS A 41 4.47 -13.32 -5.35
N GLU A 42 5.06 -12.86 -6.43
CA GLU A 42 4.40 -11.95 -7.36
C GLU A 42 3.12 -12.60 -7.93
N GLY A 43 2.04 -11.84 -7.95
CA GLY A 43 0.71 -12.31 -8.32
C GLY A 43 -0.14 -12.87 -7.18
N ASP A 44 0.42 -13.04 -5.98
CA ASP A 44 -0.34 -13.49 -4.82
C ASP A 44 -1.28 -12.38 -4.31
N PHE A 45 -2.36 -12.81 -3.66
CA PHE A 45 -3.27 -11.92 -2.95
C PHE A 45 -3.00 -11.97 -1.45
N ILE A 46 -2.75 -10.80 -0.87
CA ILE A 46 -2.52 -10.64 0.57
C ILE A 46 -3.79 -10.09 1.21
N GLU A 47 -4.21 -10.72 2.29
CA GLU A 47 -5.36 -10.30 3.07
C GLU A 47 -4.92 -9.37 4.21
N PHE A 48 -5.59 -8.22 4.28
CA PHE A 48 -5.50 -7.23 5.35
C PHE A 48 -6.86 -7.04 5.99
N VAL A 49 -6.88 -6.42 7.16
CA VAL A 49 -8.11 -6.01 7.85
C VAL A 49 -8.02 -4.53 8.24
N THR A 50 -9.16 -3.85 8.27
CA THR A 50 -9.24 -2.45 8.72
C THR A 50 -9.00 -2.36 10.22
N VAL A 51 -8.21 -1.37 10.65
CA VAL A 51 -7.86 -1.14 12.07
C VAL A 51 -8.99 -0.41 12.80
N TYR A 52 -9.73 0.45 12.10
CA TYR A 52 -10.84 1.26 12.65
C TYR A 52 -12.10 1.14 11.78
N ASP A 53 -13.22 1.61 12.33
CA ASP A 53 -14.46 1.80 11.57
C ASP A 53 -14.26 2.92 10.53
N ILE A 54 -14.71 2.69 9.29
CA ILE A 54 -14.52 3.63 8.18
C ILE A 54 -15.85 3.77 7.44
N ALA A 55 -16.46 4.93 7.51
CA ALA A 55 -17.78 5.17 6.91
C ALA A 55 -18.78 4.05 7.28
N ASN A 56 -19.21 3.25 6.30
CA ASN A 56 -20.14 2.14 6.50
C ASN A 56 -19.45 0.79 6.77
N PHE A 57 -18.12 0.77 6.88
CA PHE A 57 -17.34 -0.45 7.10
C PHE A 57 -16.86 -0.52 8.54
N LYS A 58 -17.10 -1.67 9.17
CA LYS A 58 -16.65 -1.93 10.54
C LYS A 58 -15.16 -2.27 10.59
N LYS A 59 -14.54 -2.01 11.72
CA LYS A 59 -13.22 -2.55 12.07
C LYS A 59 -13.16 -4.05 11.78
N GLY A 60 -12.06 -4.53 11.22
CA GLY A 60 -11.90 -5.93 10.81
C GLY A 60 -12.48 -6.25 9.43
N THR A 61 -12.97 -5.24 8.68
CA THR A 61 -13.39 -5.47 7.28
C THR A 61 -12.19 -5.87 6.44
N THR A 62 -12.36 -6.93 5.64
CA THR A 62 -11.31 -7.47 4.78
C THR A 62 -10.93 -6.50 3.67
N VAL A 63 -9.62 -6.34 3.48
CA VAL A 63 -8.99 -5.64 2.36
C VAL A 63 -8.04 -6.61 1.68
N ILE A 64 -8.16 -6.77 0.37
CA ILE A 64 -7.29 -7.64 -0.42
C ILE A 64 -6.39 -6.77 -1.29
N GLY A 65 -5.07 -7.02 -1.24
CA GLY A 65 -4.07 -6.39 -2.10
C GLY A 65 -3.36 -7.41 -2.98
N LEU A 66 -2.97 -7.00 -4.19
CA LEU A 66 -2.20 -7.80 -5.13
C LEU A 66 -0.71 -7.53 -4.95
N VAL A 67 0.09 -8.58 -4.80
CA VAL A 67 1.55 -8.48 -4.81
C VAL A 67 2.03 -8.22 -6.23
N THR A 68 2.60 -7.06 -6.47
CA THR A 68 3.07 -6.64 -7.80
C THR A 68 4.55 -6.91 -8.02
N GLU A 69 5.34 -6.92 -6.94
CA GLU A 69 6.77 -7.18 -7.03
C GLU A 69 7.29 -7.82 -5.74
N VAL A 70 8.15 -8.80 -5.88
CA VAL A 70 8.90 -9.42 -4.77
C VAL A 70 10.37 -9.50 -5.16
N VAL A 71 11.23 -8.86 -4.38
CA VAL A 71 12.67 -9.03 -4.47
C VAL A 71 13.10 -9.92 -3.32
N GLU A 72 13.68 -11.06 -3.62
CA GLU A 72 14.20 -11.98 -2.60
C GLU A 72 15.48 -11.45 -1.96
N ASN A 73 15.69 -11.81 -0.70
CA ASN A 73 16.96 -11.55 -0.02
C ASN A 73 18.09 -12.32 -0.70
N GLY A 74 19.29 -11.79 -0.64
CA GLY A 74 20.46 -12.38 -1.32
C GLY A 74 21.76 -12.12 -0.59
N PHE A 75 22.81 -12.68 -1.17
CA PHE A 75 24.18 -12.42 -0.71
C PHE A 75 24.55 -10.93 -0.91
N GLY A 76 25.55 -10.48 -0.16
CA GLY A 76 25.97 -9.07 -0.18
C GLY A 76 25.05 -8.16 0.64
N GLY A 77 24.26 -8.71 1.56
CA GLY A 77 23.35 -7.94 2.41
C GLY A 77 22.09 -7.46 1.69
N ARG A 78 21.80 -7.95 0.46
CA ARG A 78 20.57 -7.59 -0.25
C ARG A 78 19.36 -8.06 0.55
N VAL A 79 18.55 -7.13 1.04
CA VAL A 79 17.33 -7.40 1.80
C VAL A 79 16.17 -7.70 0.87
N ALA A 80 15.22 -8.51 1.34
CA ALA A 80 13.98 -8.73 0.62
C ALA A 80 13.08 -7.48 0.64
N THR A 81 12.35 -7.26 -0.44
CA THR A 81 11.30 -6.24 -0.51
C THR A 81 10.04 -6.80 -1.15
N VAL A 82 8.89 -6.26 -0.74
CA VAL A 82 7.60 -6.60 -1.33
C VAL A 82 6.81 -5.32 -1.59
N TYR A 83 6.20 -5.25 -2.78
CA TYR A 83 5.26 -4.20 -3.18
C TYR A 83 3.88 -4.82 -3.37
N ILE A 84 2.87 -4.16 -2.80
CA ILE A 84 1.48 -4.59 -2.88
C ILE A 84 0.64 -3.40 -3.32
N GLU A 85 -0.19 -3.60 -4.31
CA GLU A 85 -1.03 -2.60 -4.93
C GLU A 85 -2.45 -3.12 -5.19
N GLN A 86 -3.27 -2.34 -5.89
CA GLN A 86 -4.61 -2.73 -6.33
C GLN A 86 -5.52 -3.22 -5.20
N PHE A 87 -5.59 -2.46 -4.13
CA PHE A 87 -6.38 -2.83 -2.95
C PHE A 87 -7.88 -2.74 -3.18
N LYS A 88 -8.59 -3.74 -2.66
CA LYS A 88 -10.05 -3.82 -2.68
C LYS A 88 -10.61 -4.01 -1.27
N LEU A 89 -11.41 -3.05 -0.81
CA LEU A 89 -12.16 -3.13 0.44
C LEU A 89 -13.47 -3.88 0.19
N ASN A 90 -13.70 -4.94 0.95
CA ASN A 90 -14.89 -5.80 0.85
C ASN A 90 -15.24 -6.20 -0.59
N LYS A 91 -14.23 -6.53 -1.42
CA LYS A 91 -14.30 -6.95 -2.83
C LYS A 91 -14.83 -5.90 -3.83
N ASN A 92 -15.50 -4.83 -3.38
CA ASN A 92 -16.26 -3.92 -4.24
C ASN A 92 -15.74 -2.48 -4.31
N LYS A 93 -14.92 -2.05 -3.35
CA LYS A 93 -14.40 -0.68 -3.28
C LYS A 93 -12.90 -0.67 -3.47
N ASN A 94 -12.42 0.03 -4.49
CA ASN A 94 -11.00 0.20 -4.70
C ASN A 94 -10.43 1.20 -3.68
N LEU A 95 -9.27 0.89 -3.14
CA LEU A 95 -8.47 1.81 -2.33
C LEU A 95 -7.24 2.22 -3.13
N LYS A 96 -6.82 3.47 -2.97
CA LYS A 96 -5.59 4.02 -3.54
C LYS A 96 -4.46 3.91 -2.53
N GLY A 97 -3.28 3.55 -2.99
CA GLY A 97 -2.06 3.48 -2.20
C GLY A 97 -1.21 2.28 -2.55
N ILE A 98 -0.01 2.27 -1.98
CA ILE A 98 0.99 1.21 -2.15
C ILE A 98 1.44 0.79 -0.76
N VAL A 99 1.52 -0.51 -0.52
CA VAL A 99 2.18 -1.08 0.65
C VAL A 99 3.56 -1.55 0.21
N TYR A 100 4.57 -0.98 0.84
CA TYR A 100 5.97 -1.35 0.66
C TYR A 100 6.51 -1.86 1.99
N GLN A 101 7.08 -3.05 1.97
CA GLN A 101 7.75 -3.64 3.12
C GLN A 101 9.14 -4.13 2.75
N LYS A 102 10.09 -3.85 3.63
CA LYS A 102 11.50 -4.19 3.46
C LYS A 102 11.98 -5.05 4.63
N GLY A 103 12.85 -6.00 4.33
CA GLY A 103 13.57 -6.78 5.33
C GLY A 103 14.57 -5.93 6.11
N ASN A 104 14.93 -6.40 7.30
CA ASN A 104 15.93 -5.71 8.11
C ASN A 104 17.33 -5.89 7.49
N THR A 105 18.09 -4.81 7.46
CA THR A 105 19.54 -4.87 7.21
C THR A 105 20.22 -5.46 8.45
N HIS A 106 21.16 -6.38 8.27
CA HIS A 106 21.99 -6.85 9.38
C HIS A 106 22.97 -5.73 9.79
N PRO A 107 22.89 -5.20 11.02
CA PRO A 107 23.77 -4.13 11.48
C PRO A 107 25.25 -4.56 11.52
N ILE A 108 25.52 -5.85 11.73
CA ILE A 108 26.86 -6.44 11.77
C ILE A 108 27.66 -6.19 10.47
N PHE A 109 26.97 -5.98 9.34
CA PHE A 109 27.65 -5.72 8.07
C PHE A 109 28.44 -4.39 8.08
N PHE A 110 27.90 -3.36 8.69
CA PHE A 110 28.54 -2.04 8.71
C PHE A 110 29.65 -1.92 9.77
N GLU A 111 29.53 -2.63 10.88
CA GLU A 111 30.55 -2.60 11.94
C GLU A 111 31.80 -3.43 11.58
N TYR A 112 31.62 -4.54 10.85
CA TYR A 112 32.75 -5.44 10.53
C TYR A 112 33.56 -5.00 9.30
N PHE A 113 32.95 -4.29 8.35
CA PHE A 113 33.58 -3.91 7.08
C PHE A 113 33.80 -2.41 6.90
N GLY A 114 33.55 -1.59 7.91
CA GLY A 114 33.71 -0.14 7.88
C GLY A 114 35.15 0.36 7.65
N ASN A 115 36.16 -0.53 7.65
CA ASN A 115 37.57 -0.23 7.41
C ASN A 115 38.18 -1.02 6.25
N VAL A 116 37.38 -1.65 5.40
CA VAL A 116 37.91 -2.39 4.26
C VAL A 116 37.93 -1.48 3.04
N ASP A 117 39.12 -1.28 2.48
CA ASP A 117 39.35 -0.55 1.23
C ASP A 117 38.38 -1.05 0.15
N ASP A 118 37.80 -0.13 -0.62
CA ASP A 118 36.79 -0.33 -1.67
C ASP A 118 37.20 -1.37 -2.74
N SER A 119 38.48 -1.72 -2.80
CA SER A 119 39.06 -2.73 -3.70
C SER A 119 38.84 -4.19 -3.28
N SER A 120 38.36 -4.43 -2.06
CA SER A 120 38.14 -5.77 -1.51
C SER A 120 36.67 -6.08 -1.22
N LEU A 121 35.72 -5.50 -1.97
CA LEU A 121 34.32 -5.90 -2.01
C LEU A 121 34.18 -7.35 -2.51
N GLY A 122 34.90 -8.23 -1.82
CA GLY A 122 34.71 -9.64 -1.91
C GLY A 122 33.31 -10.00 -1.41
N PHE A 123 32.70 -10.96 -2.06
CA PHE A 123 31.43 -11.56 -1.74
C PHE A 123 31.19 -11.63 -0.22
N SER A 124 30.32 -10.77 0.29
CA SER A 124 29.86 -10.93 1.66
C SER A 124 28.97 -12.17 1.74
N PRO A 125 29.30 -13.17 2.56
CA PRO A 125 28.45 -14.35 2.75
C PRO A 125 27.17 -14.04 3.52
N ILE A 126 27.00 -12.80 4.00
CA ILE A 126 25.83 -12.39 4.79
C ILE A 126 24.65 -12.19 3.86
N ARG A 127 23.61 -12.96 4.10
CA ARG A 127 22.30 -12.76 3.48
C ARG A 127 21.57 -11.59 4.12
N GLY A 128 20.92 -10.77 3.34
CA GLY A 128 19.99 -9.75 3.84
C GLY A 128 18.76 -10.36 4.51
N GLY A 129 18.08 -9.56 5.32
CA GLY A 129 16.88 -10.00 6.03
C GLY A 129 15.68 -10.23 5.11
N GLU A 130 14.80 -11.13 5.54
CA GLU A 130 13.49 -11.35 4.92
C GLU A 130 12.53 -10.20 5.25
N ALA A 131 11.61 -9.89 4.35
CA ALA A 131 10.52 -8.97 4.63
C ALA A 131 9.37 -9.75 5.29
N PHE A 132 8.79 -9.14 6.31
CA PHE A 132 7.65 -9.68 7.06
C PHE A 132 6.51 -8.67 7.06
N LEU A 133 5.29 -9.16 6.89
CA LEU A 133 4.05 -8.46 7.13
C LEU A 133 3.39 -9.09 8.35
N ARG A 134 3.22 -8.34 9.44
CA ARG A 134 2.79 -8.87 10.74
C ARG A 134 1.51 -8.21 11.21
N PRO A 135 0.50 -9.00 11.62
CA PRO A 135 -0.73 -8.49 12.22
C PRO A 135 -0.43 -7.56 13.40
N HIS A 136 -1.19 -6.50 13.54
CA HIS A 136 -1.14 -5.51 14.63
C HIS A 136 0.19 -4.75 14.81
N LYS A 137 1.26 -5.19 14.14
CA LYS A 137 2.57 -4.53 14.19
C LYS A 137 2.79 -3.61 13.00
N ASP A 138 2.47 -4.10 11.81
CA ASP A 138 2.65 -3.36 10.57
C ASP A 138 1.30 -2.75 10.19
N ILE A 139 1.22 -1.41 10.22
CA ILE A 139 0.01 -0.64 9.91
C ILE A 139 0.32 0.23 8.70
N PHE A 140 -0.54 0.16 7.69
CA PHE A 140 -0.41 0.91 6.44
C PHE A 140 -1.63 1.81 6.25
N THR A 141 -1.43 2.93 5.56
CA THR A 141 -2.50 3.87 5.24
C THR A 141 -2.78 3.85 3.76
N LEU A 142 -4.02 3.56 3.41
CA LEU A 142 -4.57 3.66 2.06
C LEU A 142 -5.65 4.73 2.03
N TYR A 143 -6.18 5.05 0.86
CA TYR A 143 -7.19 6.09 0.68
C TYR A 143 -8.42 5.56 -0.06
N LEU A 144 -9.59 5.80 0.51
CA LEU A 144 -10.89 5.55 -0.11
C LEU A 144 -11.40 6.85 -0.74
N GLU A 145 -11.64 6.82 -2.05
CA GLU A 145 -12.26 7.93 -2.75
C GLU A 145 -13.79 7.84 -2.61
N VAL A 146 -14.39 8.85 -1.99
CA VAL A 146 -15.83 8.98 -1.85
C VAL A 146 -16.29 10.14 -2.71
N LYS A 147 -17.19 9.89 -3.66
CA LYS A 147 -17.84 10.92 -4.46
C LYS A 147 -19.01 11.49 -3.66
N GLU A 148 -18.87 12.71 -3.16
CA GLU A 148 -19.98 13.45 -2.54
C GLU A 148 -20.64 14.36 -3.60
N TRP A 149 -21.94 14.15 -3.80
CA TRP A 149 -22.78 15.08 -4.57
C TRP A 149 -23.26 16.17 -3.61
N LYS A 150 -22.70 17.38 -3.69
CA LYS A 150 -23.28 18.53 -3.00
C LYS A 150 -24.29 19.18 -3.93
N ASN A 151 -25.56 19.04 -3.61
CA ASN A 151 -26.59 19.90 -4.19
C ASN A 151 -26.50 21.25 -3.49
N PHE A 152 -26.03 22.27 -4.20
CA PHE A 152 -26.16 23.66 -3.76
C PHE A 152 -27.58 24.11 -4.10
N TYR A 153 -28.40 24.28 -3.08
CA TYR A 153 -29.68 25.02 -3.15
C TYR A 153 -29.39 26.48 -2.90
#